data_36eb41f1949b2d42fbd9f3c67d88892e
#
_entry.id   36eb41f1949b2d42fbd9f3c67d88892e
#
_cell.length_a   1.000
_cell.length_b   1.000
_cell.length_c   1.000
_cell.angle_alpha   90.00
_cell.angle_beta   90.00
_cell.angle_gamma   90.00
#
_symmetry.space_group_name_H-M   'P 1'
#
loop_
_entity.id
_entity.type
_entity.pdbx_description
1 polymer ?
#
loop_
_entity_poly.entity_id
_entity_poly.type
_entity_poly.pdbx_seq_one_letter_code
_entity_poly.pdbx_strand_id
1 'polypeptide(L)'
;MCKFCQNHTLLENTNIVDINVVKRKIEDSMSFVSAVVFSGGEPTLQEKALDALIRFSRRNDLQTAIQTSGYYPQVLRKLIDSNLLDKIFLDIKASPSNEGNYKAITGVDDARRNAIESFNIINMSSVKSEIRTTVFRPFINEVYDIARFLENSDYRGAYVLQTGLPENAPTEEIRKEKRIGNAEMSSLSKKVAKETGINVEYT
;
A
#
# COMPACT_ATOMS: atom_id res chain seq x y z
N MET A 1 7.18 6.19 -12.34
CA MET A 1 7.63 5.08 -11.46
C MET A 1 8.25 5.68 -10.21
N CYS A 2 7.87 5.18 -9.01
CA CYS A 2 8.40 5.72 -7.75
C CYS A 2 9.92 5.56 -7.63
N LYS A 3 10.59 6.55 -7.03
CA LYS A 3 12.05 6.56 -6.82
C LYS A 3 12.58 5.36 -6.03
N PHE A 4 11.73 4.71 -5.23
CA PHE A 4 12.08 3.57 -4.38
C PHE A 4 11.20 2.33 -4.62
N CYS A 5 10.66 2.18 -5.84
CA CYS A 5 9.81 1.05 -6.18
C CYS A 5 10.60 -0.28 -6.10
N GLN A 6 10.33 -1.10 -5.10
CA GLN A 6 11.00 -2.41 -4.93
C GLN A 6 10.60 -3.42 -6.01
N ASN A 7 9.45 -3.21 -6.65
CA ASN A 7 8.92 -4.07 -7.70
C ASN A 7 9.19 -3.52 -9.12
N HIS A 8 10.16 -2.62 -9.28
CA HIS A 8 10.41 -1.96 -10.58
C HIS A 8 10.74 -2.96 -11.69
N THR A 9 11.50 -4.01 -11.41
CA THR A 9 11.83 -5.05 -12.37
C THR A 9 10.61 -5.86 -12.83
N LEU A 10 9.57 -5.97 -11.98
CA LEU A 10 8.31 -6.63 -12.36
C LEU A 10 7.46 -5.75 -13.29
N LEU A 11 7.61 -4.43 -13.20
CA LEU A 11 6.88 -3.49 -14.08
C LEU A 11 7.45 -3.47 -15.50
N GLU A 12 8.72 -3.83 -15.67
CA GLU A 12 9.39 -3.95 -16.97
C GLU A 12 9.05 -5.28 -17.65
N ASN A 13 8.54 -6.25 -16.90
CA ASN A 13 8.22 -7.58 -17.41
C ASN A 13 6.79 -7.61 -17.95
N THR A 14 6.66 -7.75 -19.25
CA THR A 14 5.37 -7.80 -19.97
C THR A 14 4.79 -9.21 -20.10
N ASN A 15 5.29 -10.18 -19.33
CA ASN A 15 4.77 -11.54 -19.36
C ASN A 15 3.32 -11.59 -18.87
N ILE A 16 2.42 -11.81 -19.81
CA ILE A 16 1.00 -12.03 -19.52
C ILE A 16 0.84 -13.48 -19.03
N VAL A 17 0.28 -13.62 -17.84
CA VAL A 17 -0.04 -14.91 -17.24
C VAL A 17 -1.53 -15.17 -17.37
N ASP A 18 -1.90 -16.37 -17.82
CA ASP A 18 -3.31 -16.78 -17.86
C ASP A 18 -3.90 -16.79 -16.44
N ILE A 19 -5.08 -16.21 -16.28
CA ILE A 19 -5.78 -16.11 -14.99
C ILE A 19 -6.02 -17.50 -14.35
N ASN A 20 -6.19 -18.55 -15.18
CA ASN A 20 -6.37 -19.90 -14.66
C ASN A 20 -5.10 -20.46 -14.01
N VAL A 21 -3.91 -20.00 -14.41
CA VAL A 21 -2.66 -20.32 -13.72
C VAL A 21 -2.66 -19.72 -12.32
N VAL A 22 -3.12 -18.48 -12.18
CA VAL A 22 -3.22 -17.81 -10.88
C VAL A 22 -4.25 -18.49 -9.98
N LYS A 23 -5.42 -18.85 -10.54
CA LYS A 23 -6.46 -19.60 -9.80
C LYS A 23 -5.94 -20.93 -9.27
N ARG A 24 -5.23 -21.72 -10.12
CA ARG A 24 -4.61 -22.98 -9.67
C ARG A 24 -3.62 -22.76 -8.53
N LYS A 25 -2.78 -21.73 -8.59
CA LYS A 25 -1.87 -21.40 -7.46
C LYS A 25 -2.63 -21.07 -6.17
N ILE A 26 -3.76 -20.41 -6.26
CA ILE A 26 -4.62 -20.15 -5.10
C ILE A 26 -5.18 -21.50 -4.59
N GLU A 27 -5.73 -22.34 -5.46
CA GLU A 27 -6.24 -23.69 -5.13
C GLU A 27 -5.19 -24.56 -4.42
N ASP A 28 -3.99 -24.65 -4.99
CA ASP A 28 -2.88 -25.42 -4.44
C ASP A 28 -2.45 -24.95 -3.03
N SER A 29 -2.75 -23.67 -2.71
CA SER A 29 -2.36 -23.06 -1.44
C SER A 29 -3.45 -23.13 -0.37
N MET A 30 -4.70 -23.43 -0.70
CA MET A 30 -5.86 -23.31 0.21
C MET A 30 -5.73 -24.12 1.50
N SER A 31 -5.02 -25.24 1.48
CA SER A 31 -4.79 -26.06 2.68
C SER A 31 -3.84 -25.41 3.70
N PHE A 32 -3.15 -24.34 3.32
CA PHE A 32 -2.10 -23.71 4.13
C PHE A 32 -2.39 -22.23 4.43
N VAL A 33 -3.35 -21.62 3.74
CA VAL A 33 -3.65 -20.18 3.87
C VAL A 33 -5.13 -19.95 4.13
N SER A 34 -5.44 -18.92 4.90
CA SER A 34 -6.81 -18.46 5.17
C SER A 34 -7.18 -17.18 4.41
N ALA A 35 -6.21 -16.56 3.73
CA ALA A 35 -6.41 -15.29 3.04
C ALA A 35 -5.53 -15.16 1.80
N VAL A 36 -6.01 -14.36 0.84
CA VAL A 36 -5.23 -13.93 -0.34
C VAL A 36 -5.10 -12.40 -0.31
N VAL A 37 -3.86 -11.93 -0.43
CA VAL A 37 -3.56 -10.50 -0.59
C VAL A 37 -3.18 -10.23 -2.04
N PHE A 38 -3.99 -9.44 -2.73
CA PHE A 38 -3.71 -9.00 -4.09
C PHE A 38 -2.80 -7.78 -4.07
N SER A 39 -1.60 -7.95 -4.58
CA SER A 39 -0.53 -6.96 -4.62
C SER A 39 0.20 -7.02 -5.97
N GLY A 40 1.37 -6.43 -6.07
CA GLY A 40 2.21 -6.49 -7.27
C GLY A 40 2.72 -5.10 -7.67
N GLY A 41 2.54 -4.71 -8.94
CA GLY A 41 2.74 -3.33 -9.36
C GLY A 41 1.64 -2.44 -8.79
N GLU A 42 0.50 -2.40 -9.50
CA GLU A 42 -0.75 -1.80 -8.99
C GLU A 42 -1.91 -2.74 -9.37
N PRO A 43 -2.50 -3.46 -8.41
CA PRO A 43 -3.52 -4.46 -8.72
C PRO A 43 -4.80 -3.86 -9.32
N THR A 44 -5.14 -2.63 -8.94
CA THR A 44 -6.33 -1.93 -9.46
C THR A 44 -6.20 -1.54 -10.94
N LEU A 45 -5.01 -1.59 -11.53
CA LEU A 45 -4.80 -1.41 -12.96
C LEU A 45 -5.45 -2.53 -13.79
N GLN A 46 -5.58 -3.72 -13.22
CA GLN A 46 -6.16 -4.89 -13.87
C GLN A 46 -7.55 -5.22 -13.28
N GLU A 47 -8.46 -4.24 -13.25
CA GLU A 47 -9.76 -4.32 -12.58
C GLU A 47 -10.51 -5.64 -12.85
N LYS A 48 -10.62 -6.07 -14.12
CA LYS A 48 -11.37 -7.28 -14.48
C LYS A 48 -10.74 -8.56 -13.93
N ALA A 49 -9.41 -8.66 -14.01
CA ALA A 49 -8.68 -9.83 -13.48
C ALA A 49 -8.73 -9.85 -11.96
N LEU A 50 -8.56 -8.68 -11.33
CA LEU A 50 -8.64 -8.51 -9.89
C LEU A 50 -10.01 -8.93 -9.34
N ASP A 51 -11.12 -8.41 -9.91
CA ASP A 51 -12.48 -8.78 -9.52
C ASP A 51 -12.71 -10.29 -9.66
N ALA A 52 -12.31 -10.89 -10.77
CA ALA A 52 -12.48 -12.31 -11.01
C ALA A 52 -11.71 -13.18 -10.02
N LEU A 53 -10.49 -12.78 -9.63
CA LEU A 53 -9.67 -13.50 -8.66
C LEU A 53 -10.17 -13.32 -7.22
N ILE A 54 -10.64 -12.13 -6.85
CA ILE A 54 -11.26 -11.86 -5.55
C ILE A 54 -12.52 -12.75 -5.40
N ARG A 55 -13.42 -12.73 -6.38
CA ARG A 55 -14.63 -13.58 -6.35
C ARG A 55 -14.31 -15.07 -6.33
N PHE A 56 -13.26 -15.48 -7.02
CA PHE A 56 -12.79 -16.85 -6.98
C PHE A 56 -12.31 -17.23 -5.57
N SER A 57 -11.49 -16.40 -4.93
CA SER A 57 -11.01 -16.62 -3.56
C SER A 57 -12.15 -16.67 -2.56
N ARG A 58 -13.12 -15.75 -2.66
CA ARG A 58 -14.32 -15.71 -1.79
C ARG A 58 -15.19 -16.97 -1.90
N ARG A 59 -15.36 -17.52 -3.13
CA ARG A 59 -16.10 -18.78 -3.35
C ARG A 59 -15.41 -20.01 -2.75
N ASN A 60 -14.13 -19.88 -2.45
CA ASN A 60 -13.32 -20.91 -1.79
C ASN A 60 -13.04 -20.57 -0.31
N ASP A 61 -13.92 -19.77 0.31
CA ASP A 61 -13.91 -19.41 1.74
C ASP A 61 -12.61 -18.72 2.21
N LEU A 62 -11.82 -18.14 1.29
CA LEU A 62 -10.65 -17.36 1.63
C LEU A 62 -11.00 -15.90 1.89
N GLN A 63 -10.40 -15.33 2.92
CA GLN A 63 -10.41 -13.89 3.13
C GLN A 63 -9.64 -13.21 1.99
N THR A 64 -10.06 -11.98 1.66
CA THR A 64 -9.47 -11.24 0.54
C THR A 64 -9.02 -9.86 0.99
N ALA A 65 -7.82 -9.51 0.60
CA ALA A 65 -7.27 -8.19 0.84
C ALA A 65 -6.57 -7.65 -0.41
N ILE A 66 -6.43 -6.33 -0.48
CA ILE A 66 -5.69 -5.63 -1.54
C ILE A 66 -4.62 -4.75 -0.92
N GLN A 67 -3.43 -4.72 -1.54
CA GLN A 67 -2.42 -3.72 -1.28
C GLN A 67 -2.27 -2.83 -2.51
N THR A 68 -2.57 -1.55 -2.37
CA THR A 68 -2.66 -0.59 -3.47
C THR A 68 -2.03 0.76 -3.13
N SER A 69 -1.55 1.47 -4.13
CA SER A 69 -1.16 2.88 -4.01
C SER A 69 -2.34 3.84 -3.96
N GLY A 70 -3.56 3.33 -4.18
CA GLY A 70 -4.77 4.14 -4.27
C GLY A 70 -4.89 4.97 -5.55
N TYR A 71 -4.15 4.63 -6.60
CA TYR A 71 -4.13 5.42 -7.83
C TYR A 71 -5.45 5.37 -8.63
N TYR A 72 -6.26 4.34 -8.41
CA TYR A 72 -7.57 4.16 -9.07
C TYR A 72 -8.72 4.13 -8.04
N PRO A 73 -9.10 5.29 -7.47
CA PRO A 73 -10.12 5.37 -6.40
C PRO A 73 -11.47 4.82 -6.83
N GLN A 74 -11.84 4.96 -8.11
CA GLN A 74 -13.09 4.43 -8.66
C GLN A 74 -13.16 2.89 -8.64
N VAL A 75 -12.03 2.20 -8.86
CA VAL A 75 -11.96 0.73 -8.77
C VAL A 75 -12.08 0.30 -7.31
N LEU A 76 -11.37 0.99 -6.42
CA LEU A 76 -11.41 0.72 -4.99
C LEU A 76 -12.83 0.88 -4.43
N ARG A 77 -13.55 1.95 -4.82
CA ARG A 77 -14.95 2.17 -4.45
C ARG A 77 -15.83 1.00 -4.87
N LYS A 78 -15.74 0.55 -6.13
CA LYS A 78 -16.51 -0.61 -6.61
C LYS A 78 -16.27 -1.88 -5.80
N LEU A 79 -15.01 -2.15 -5.44
CA LEU A 79 -14.64 -3.32 -4.65
C LEU A 79 -15.21 -3.24 -3.23
N ILE A 80 -15.18 -2.07 -2.60
CA ILE A 80 -15.76 -1.81 -1.28
C ILE A 80 -17.29 -1.96 -1.32
N ASP A 81 -17.94 -1.29 -2.27
CA ASP A 81 -19.39 -1.32 -2.44
C ASP A 81 -19.91 -2.74 -2.72
N SER A 82 -19.10 -3.58 -3.36
CA SER A 82 -19.41 -4.98 -3.63
C SER A 82 -19.19 -5.91 -2.42
N ASN A 83 -18.70 -5.38 -1.29
CA ASN A 83 -18.37 -6.13 -0.07
C ASN A 83 -17.45 -7.35 -0.34
N LEU A 84 -16.48 -7.15 -1.23
CA LEU A 84 -15.58 -8.22 -1.68
C LEU A 84 -14.25 -8.24 -0.94
N LEU A 85 -13.95 -7.21 -0.14
CA LEU A 85 -12.67 -7.08 0.59
C LEU A 85 -12.87 -7.15 2.09
N ASP A 86 -12.06 -7.96 2.75
CA ASP A 86 -11.98 -8.03 4.21
C ASP A 86 -10.99 -7.01 4.77
N LYS A 87 -9.94 -6.67 3.99
CA LYS A 87 -8.92 -5.68 4.40
C LYS A 87 -8.32 -4.94 3.21
N ILE A 88 -7.98 -3.69 3.43
CA ILE A 88 -7.27 -2.85 2.47
C ILE A 88 -5.99 -2.34 3.11
N PHE A 89 -4.88 -2.51 2.38
CA PHE A 89 -3.60 -1.88 2.69
C PHE A 89 -3.38 -0.75 1.69
N LEU A 90 -3.40 0.49 2.16
CA LEU A 90 -3.17 1.66 1.32
C LEU A 90 -1.77 2.23 1.56
N ASP A 91 -0.98 2.27 0.51
CA ASP A 91 0.36 2.86 0.54
C ASP A 91 0.31 4.37 0.32
N ILE A 92 0.50 5.17 1.36
CA ILE A 92 0.73 6.62 1.25
C ILE A 92 2.24 6.86 1.23
N LYS A 93 2.74 7.42 0.13
CA LYS A 93 4.19 7.44 -0.15
C LYS A 93 4.89 8.73 0.24
N ALA A 94 4.14 9.80 0.44
CA ALA A 94 4.63 11.11 0.88
C ALA A 94 3.51 11.91 1.54
N SER A 95 3.85 13.06 2.10
CA SER A 95 2.89 13.95 2.76
C SER A 95 1.75 14.35 1.82
N PRO A 96 0.48 14.08 2.21
CA PRO A 96 -0.68 14.55 1.47
C PRO A 96 -0.78 16.08 1.37
N SER A 97 -0.07 16.80 2.23
CA SER A 97 -0.06 18.26 2.25
C SER A 97 0.94 18.87 1.26
N ASN A 98 1.84 18.08 0.67
CA ASN A 98 2.88 18.56 -0.24
C ASN A 98 2.81 17.85 -1.60
N GLU A 99 2.15 18.48 -2.56
CA GLU A 99 1.99 17.95 -3.92
C GLU A 99 3.33 17.79 -4.64
N GLY A 100 4.23 18.76 -4.49
CA GLY A 100 5.55 18.72 -5.13
C GLY A 100 6.38 17.53 -4.68
N ASN A 101 6.42 17.26 -3.36
CA ASN A 101 7.14 16.09 -2.82
C ASN A 101 6.46 14.78 -3.24
N TYR A 102 5.13 14.74 -3.23
CA TYR A 102 4.40 13.53 -3.65
C TYR A 102 4.72 13.16 -5.11
N LYS A 103 4.68 14.15 -6.02
CA LYS A 103 5.07 14.00 -7.42
C LYS A 103 6.56 13.63 -7.56
N ALA A 104 7.44 14.30 -6.81
CA ALA A 104 8.89 14.02 -6.85
C ALA A 104 9.23 12.59 -6.43
N ILE A 105 8.48 12.01 -5.47
CA ILE A 105 8.66 10.65 -4.98
C ILE A 105 8.02 9.63 -5.91
N THR A 106 6.79 9.87 -6.37
CA THR A 106 6.02 8.89 -7.15
C THR A 106 6.30 8.95 -8.65
N GLY A 107 6.76 10.10 -9.16
CA GLY A 107 6.93 10.35 -10.59
C GLY A 107 5.63 10.45 -11.39
N VAL A 108 4.49 10.70 -10.71
CA VAL A 108 3.15 10.74 -11.31
C VAL A 108 2.37 11.96 -10.80
N ASP A 109 1.81 12.73 -11.72
CA ASP A 109 1.15 14.01 -11.41
C ASP A 109 -0.09 13.86 -10.51
N ASP A 110 -0.99 12.93 -10.80
CA ASP A 110 -2.24 12.75 -10.08
C ASP A 110 -2.15 11.82 -8.87
N ALA A 111 -0.97 11.28 -8.57
CA ALA A 111 -0.80 10.26 -7.54
C ALA A 111 -1.28 10.72 -6.16
N ARG A 112 -0.99 11.97 -5.78
CA ARG A 112 -1.44 12.55 -4.51
C ARG A 112 -2.96 12.66 -4.44
N ARG A 113 -3.59 13.29 -5.45
CA ARG A 113 -5.04 13.47 -5.50
C ARG A 113 -5.77 12.15 -5.40
N ASN A 114 -5.35 11.16 -6.19
CA ASN A 114 -5.97 9.85 -6.23
C ASN A 114 -5.77 9.06 -4.93
N ALA A 115 -4.58 9.14 -4.32
CA ALA A 115 -4.31 8.51 -3.03
C ALA A 115 -5.16 9.10 -1.90
N ILE A 116 -5.34 10.43 -1.87
CA ILE A 116 -6.21 11.11 -0.90
C ILE A 116 -7.68 10.72 -1.12
N GLU A 117 -8.15 10.69 -2.37
CA GLU A 117 -9.51 10.24 -2.68
C GLU A 117 -9.73 8.79 -2.26
N SER A 118 -8.78 7.90 -2.53
CA SER A 118 -8.82 6.51 -2.08
C SER A 118 -8.82 6.39 -0.56
N PHE A 119 -8.00 7.19 0.13
CA PHE A 119 -8.00 7.27 1.59
C PHE A 119 -9.37 7.68 2.12
N ASN A 120 -9.98 8.72 1.56
CA ASN A 120 -11.31 9.20 2.00
C ASN A 120 -12.38 8.12 1.81
N ILE A 121 -12.36 7.41 0.67
CA ILE A 121 -13.27 6.29 0.42
C ILE A 121 -13.12 5.20 1.49
N ILE A 122 -11.87 4.83 1.81
CA ILE A 122 -11.56 3.81 2.81
C ILE A 122 -12.00 4.28 4.20
N ASN A 123 -11.64 5.51 4.58
CA ASN A 123 -11.90 6.07 5.91
C ASN A 123 -13.41 6.22 6.20
N MET A 124 -14.24 6.41 5.17
CA MET A 124 -15.69 6.48 5.26
C MET A 124 -16.37 5.10 5.18
N SER A 125 -15.64 4.04 4.90
CA SER A 125 -16.18 2.69 4.78
C SER A 125 -16.04 1.90 6.09
N SER A 126 -16.73 0.75 6.17
CA SER A 126 -16.58 -0.20 7.28
C SER A 126 -15.49 -1.26 7.05
N VAL A 127 -14.81 -1.23 5.89
CA VAL A 127 -13.76 -2.20 5.58
C VAL A 127 -12.55 -1.99 6.51
N LYS A 128 -11.97 -3.07 7.00
CA LYS A 128 -10.73 -2.97 7.78
C LYS A 128 -9.62 -2.40 6.91
N SER A 129 -8.88 -1.46 7.43
CA SER A 129 -7.80 -0.83 6.67
C SER A 129 -6.54 -0.64 7.50
N GLU A 130 -5.45 -0.52 6.78
CA GLU A 130 -4.12 -0.24 7.29
C GLU A 130 -3.43 0.70 6.31
N ILE A 131 -2.98 1.84 6.81
CA ILE A 131 -2.20 2.77 6.01
C ILE A 131 -0.72 2.39 6.16
N ARG A 132 0.00 2.33 5.06
CA ARG A 132 1.41 1.94 5.02
C ARG A 132 2.27 3.02 4.41
N THR A 133 3.47 3.17 4.94
CA THR A 133 4.52 4.00 4.34
C THR A 133 5.84 3.27 4.39
N THR A 134 6.48 3.11 3.23
CA THR A 134 7.84 2.58 3.16
C THR A 134 8.82 3.69 3.48
N VAL A 135 9.62 3.48 4.53
CA VAL A 135 10.49 4.51 5.10
C VAL A 135 11.91 4.37 4.56
N PHE A 136 12.40 5.48 3.99
CA PHE A 136 13.78 5.68 3.59
C PHE A 136 14.35 6.91 4.29
N ARG A 137 15.65 6.94 4.57
CA ARG A 137 16.29 8.05 5.30
C ARG A 137 15.97 9.44 4.75
N PRO A 138 16.03 9.70 3.45
CA PRO A 138 15.73 11.03 2.90
C PRO A 138 14.28 11.48 3.12
N PHE A 139 13.36 10.55 3.41
CA PHE A 139 11.92 10.80 3.50
C PHE A 139 11.34 10.57 4.90
N ILE A 140 12.18 10.51 5.95
CA ILE A 140 11.71 10.30 7.34
C ILE A 140 10.71 11.37 7.77
N ASN A 141 10.87 12.61 7.34
CA ASN A 141 9.97 13.71 7.69
C ASN A 141 8.56 13.51 7.12
N GLU A 142 8.43 12.85 5.97
CA GLU A 142 7.12 12.53 5.39
C GLU A 142 6.25 11.68 6.34
N VAL A 143 6.89 10.82 7.15
CA VAL A 143 6.19 9.95 8.12
C VAL A 143 5.39 10.77 9.14
N TYR A 144 5.98 11.86 9.66
CA TYR A 144 5.30 12.75 10.60
C TYR A 144 4.14 13.50 9.97
N ASP A 145 4.32 13.97 8.75
CA ASP A 145 3.28 14.71 8.03
C ASP A 145 2.11 13.81 7.63
N ILE A 146 2.41 12.57 7.23
CA ILE A 146 1.38 11.54 6.97
C ILE A 146 0.62 11.24 8.28
N ALA A 147 1.32 11.05 9.39
CA ALA A 147 0.71 10.77 10.68
C ALA A 147 -0.24 11.90 11.11
N ARG A 148 0.17 13.16 10.97
CA ARG A 148 -0.69 14.33 11.25
C ARG A 148 -1.90 14.39 10.32
N PHE A 149 -1.72 14.04 9.05
CA PHE A 149 -2.85 13.94 8.11
C PHE A 149 -3.87 12.89 8.56
N LEU A 150 -3.40 11.71 9.00
CA LEU A 150 -4.26 10.63 9.50
C LEU A 150 -4.99 11.03 10.79
N GLU A 151 -4.29 11.68 11.74
CA GLU A 151 -4.86 12.25 12.96
C GLU A 151 -5.96 13.25 12.64
N ASN A 152 -5.68 14.24 11.79
CA ASN A 152 -6.64 15.27 11.39
C ASN A 152 -7.85 14.72 10.61
N SER A 153 -7.74 13.53 10.08
CA SER A 153 -8.80 12.82 9.37
C SER A 153 -9.58 11.85 10.26
N ASP A 154 -9.35 11.84 11.57
CA ASP A 154 -9.94 10.89 12.53
C ASP A 154 -9.76 9.41 12.14
N TYR A 155 -8.65 9.08 11.47
CA TYR A 155 -8.38 7.71 11.05
C TYR A 155 -8.20 6.79 12.26
N ARG A 156 -8.92 5.64 12.28
CA ARG A 156 -8.96 4.70 13.42
C ARG A 156 -8.21 3.40 13.16
N GLY A 157 -7.69 3.18 11.96
CA GLY A 157 -6.89 2.00 11.63
C GLY A 157 -5.43 2.13 12.09
N ALA A 158 -4.62 1.11 11.80
CA ALA A 158 -3.18 1.15 12.06
C ALA A 158 -2.44 1.95 10.98
N TYR A 159 -1.44 2.72 11.39
CA TYR A 159 -0.43 3.29 10.51
C TYR A 159 0.85 2.47 10.63
N VAL A 160 1.26 1.80 9.57
CA VAL A 160 2.40 0.87 9.57
C VAL A 160 3.56 1.43 8.78
N LEU A 161 4.68 1.59 9.46
CA LEU A 161 5.95 1.97 8.87
C LEU A 161 6.67 0.72 8.38
N GLN A 162 6.90 0.61 7.08
CA GLN A 162 7.63 -0.51 6.49
C GLN A 162 9.09 -0.11 6.24
N THR A 163 10.03 -0.96 6.65
CA THR A 163 11.44 -0.71 6.37
C THR A 163 11.71 -0.82 4.86
N GLY A 164 12.20 0.27 4.26
CA GLY A 164 12.66 0.29 2.88
C GLY A 164 13.93 -0.54 2.68
N LEU A 165 14.06 -1.13 1.50
CA LEU A 165 15.25 -1.87 1.05
C LEU A 165 15.98 -1.01 -0.02
N PRO A 166 16.93 -0.16 0.37
CA PRO A 166 17.62 0.74 -0.55
C PRO A 166 18.26 0.01 -1.74
N GLU A 167 18.83 -1.16 -1.48
CA GLU A 167 19.46 -2.03 -2.47
C GLU A 167 18.54 -2.43 -3.64
N ASN A 168 17.22 -2.44 -3.40
CA ASN A 168 16.20 -2.80 -4.39
C ASN A 168 15.56 -1.58 -5.09
N ALA A 169 16.04 -0.36 -4.81
CA ALA A 169 15.47 0.83 -5.42
C ALA A 169 15.94 1.02 -6.88
N PRO A 170 15.09 1.57 -7.77
CA PRO A 170 15.46 1.83 -9.16
C PRO A 170 16.48 2.98 -9.30
N THR A 171 16.47 3.93 -8.36
CA THR A 171 17.34 5.11 -8.42
C THR A 171 18.64 4.90 -7.65
N GLU A 172 19.75 5.34 -8.24
CA GLU A 172 21.08 5.25 -7.60
C GLU A 172 21.15 6.08 -6.31
N GLU A 173 20.44 7.21 -6.27
CA GLU A 173 20.32 8.06 -5.08
C GLU A 173 19.86 7.24 -3.86
N ILE A 174 18.78 6.48 -4.02
CA ILE A 174 18.23 5.67 -2.92
C ILE A 174 19.10 4.44 -2.63
N ARG A 175 19.69 3.81 -3.66
CA ARG A 175 20.58 2.66 -3.45
C ARG A 175 21.81 2.96 -2.59
N LYS A 176 22.26 4.20 -2.58
CA LYS A 176 23.40 4.66 -1.74
C LYS A 176 23.02 4.89 -0.29
N GLU A 177 21.72 4.94 0.02
CA GLU A 177 21.23 5.16 1.38
C GLU A 177 21.47 3.94 2.27
N LYS A 178 21.76 4.21 3.54
CA LYS A 178 21.84 3.15 4.54
C LYS A 178 20.44 2.72 4.98
N ARG A 179 20.16 1.43 4.98
CA ARG A 179 18.93 0.86 5.51
C ARG A 179 18.67 1.31 6.95
N ILE A 180 17.42 1.59 7.29
CA ILE A 180 17.01 1.90 8.66
C ILE A 180 16.88 0.60 9.43
N GLY A 181 17.57 0.51 10.57
CA GLY A 181 17.55 -0.69 11.40
C GLY A 181 16.31 -0.78 12.30
N ASN A 182 16.02 -1.98 12.83
CA ASN A 182 14.85 -2.22 13.68
C ASN A 182 14.78 -1.30 14.91
N ALA A 183 15.91 -1.01 15.56
CA ALA A 183 15.95 -0.11 16.69
C ALA A 183 15.57 1.34 16.33
N GLU A 184 16.01 1.79 15.15
CA GLU A 184 15.66 3.12 14.62
C GLU A 184 14.17 3.18 14.23
N MET A 185 13.64 2.13 13.57
CA MET A 185 12.21 2.03 13.23
C MET A 185 11.34 2.00 14.48
N SER A 186 11.73 1.23 15.51
CA SER A 186 11.03 1.21 16.79
C SER A 186 11.04 2.59 17.47
N SER A 187 12.17 3.30 17.43
CA SER A 187 12.26 4.65 17.97
C SER A 187 11.39 5.64 17.20
N LEU A 188 11.39 5.55 15.86
CA LEU A 188 10.59 6.39 14.97
C LEU A 188 9.10 6.17 15.21
N SER A 189 8.62 4.93 15.21
CA SER A 189 7.20 4.62 15.45
C SER A 189 6.69 5.17 16.77
N LYS A 190 7.47 4.99 17.87
CA LYS A 190 7.13 5.52 19.18
C LYS A 190 7.09 7.05 19.23
N LYS A 191 8.03 7.74 18.56
CA LYS A 191 8.03 9.20 18.49
C LYS A 191 6.83 9.72 17.74
N VAL A 192 6.53 9.14 16.56
CA VAL A 192 5.37 9.53 15.74
C VAL A 192 4.08 9.31 16.52
N ALA A 193 3.89 8.14 17.13
CA ALA A 193 2.72 7.85 17.96
C ALA A 193 2.54 8.84 19.13
N LYS A 194 3.65 9.21 19.79
CA LYS A 194 3.64 10.17 20.89
C LYS A 194 3.23 11.58 20.43
N GLU A 195 3.67 12.00 19.23
CA GLU A 195 3.38 13.34 18.72
C GLU A 195 1.97 13.48 18.14
N THR A 196 1.38 12.40 17.64
CA THR A 196 0.10 12.44 16.92
C THR A 196 -1.03 11.67 17.61
N GLY A 197 -0.73 10.81 18.58
CA GLY A 197 -1.75 10.02 19.28
C GLY A 197 -2.35 8.87 18.45
N ILE A 198 -1.94 8.66 17.19
CA ILE A 198 -2.40 7.55 16.36
C ILE A 198 -1.66 6.25 16.70
N ASN A 199 -2.27 5.09 16.39
CA ASN A 199 -1.60 3.79 16.51
C ASN A 199 -0.56 3.63 15.39
N VAL A 200 0.73 3.63 15.73
CA VAL A 200 1.85 3.49 14.78
C VAL A 200 2.61 2.19 15.07
N GLU A 201 2.60 1.31 14.10
CA GLU A 201 3.34 0.04 14.11
C GLU A 201 4.51 0.10 13.11
N TYR A 202 5.41 -0.90 13.12
CA TYR A 202 6.48 -1.02 12.14
C TYR A 202 6.79 -2.48 11.81
N THR A 203 7.34 -2.72 10.59
CA THR A 203 7.74 -4.03 10.08
C THR A 203 9.08 -3.98 9.35
#